data_bc1a563cc98e4c04f3538e4b25b587fd
#
_entry.id   bc1a563cc98e4c04f3538e4b25b587fd
#
_cell.length_a   1.000
_cell.length_b   1.000
_cell.length_c   1.000
_cell.angle_alpha   90.00
_cell.angle_beta   90.00
_cell.angle_gamma   90.00
#
_symmetry.space_group_name_H-M   'P 1'
#
loop_
_entity.id
_entity.type
_entity.pdbx_description
1 polymer ?
#
loop_
_entity_poly.entity_id
_entity_poly.type
_entity_poly.pdbx_seq_one_letter_code
_entity_poly.pdbx_strand_id
1 'polypeptide(L)'
;ITERARLSDIACRYGGEEFLLVLLGANEAAALNRAEDIRVKCAAIEIIYNDKPLHITISLGVATFPVHGLNEELLLNRADAAMYMSKSSGRNRVTVWHSQ
;
A
#
# COMPACT_ATOMS: atom_id res chain seq x y z
N ILE A 1 -2.55 8.27 -5.73
CA ILE A 1 -1.84 6.97 -5.69
C ILE A 1 -1.76 6.34 -7.08
N THR A 2 -2.86 6.37 -7.83
CA THR A 2 -2.84 5.79 -9.18
C THR A 2 -1.84 6.50 -10.08
N GLU A 3 -1.57 7.78 -9.86
CA GLU A 3 -0.58 8.53 -10.63
C GLU A 3 0.83 8.03 -10.41
N ARG A 4 1.07 7.37 -9.29
CA ARG A 4 2.38 6.82 -8.94
C ARG A 4 2.57 5.39 -9.40
N ALA A 5 1.50 4.72 -9.78
CA ALA A 5 1.57 3.32 -10.21
C ALA A 5 2.18 3.23 -11.60
N ARG A 6 2.93 2.17 -11.83
CA ARG A 6 3.43 1.81 -13.16
C ARG A 6 2.34 1.05 -13.90
N LEU A 7 2.57 0.77 -15.16
CA LEU A 7 1.64 -0.07 -15.93
C LEU A 7 1.45 -1.45 -15.29
N SER A 8 2.48 -1.93 -14.58
CA SER A 8 2.44 -3.23 -13.92
C SER A 8 1.90 -3.19 -12.49
N ASP A 9 1.53 -2.02 -12.01
CA ASP A 9 1.06 -1.84 -10.64
C ASP A 9 -0.43 -1.50 -10.66
N ILE A 10 -1.15 -1.99 -9.67
CA ILE A 10 -2.55 -1.62 -9.46
C ILE A 10 -2.65 -1.04 -8.07
N ALA A 11 -3.07 0.20 -7.96
CA ALA A 11 -3.25 0.87 -6.68
C ALA A 11 -4.71 1.21 -6.49
N CYS A 12 -5.21 0.95 -5.30
CA CYS A 12 -6.61 1.08 -4.98
C CYS A 12 -6.76 1.80 -3.64
N ARG A 13 -7.48 2.90 -3.62
CA ARG A 13 -7.80 3.56 -2.36
C ARG A 13 -8.94 2.83 -1.68
N TYR A 14 -8.77 2.53 -0.41
CA TYR A 14 -9.73 1.73 0.34
C TYR A 14 -10.21 2.45 1.60
N GLY A 15 -10.45 3.71 1.54
CA GLY A 15 -10.82 4.53 2.69
C GLY A 15 -9.92 5.75 2.72
N GLY A 16 -9.95 6.52 3.79
CA GLY A 16 -9.22 7.77 3.86
C GLY A 16 -7.72 7.60 3.78
N GLU A 17 -7.17 6.76 4.62
CA GLU A 17 -5.73 6.59 4.80
C GLU A 17 -5.28 5.16 4.51
N GLU A 18 -6.10 4.39 3.83
CA GLU A 18 -5.88 2.97 3.60
C GLU A 18 -5.76 2.69 2.13
N PHE A 19 -4.69 1.99 1.74
CA PHE A 19 -4.44 1.68 0.34
C PHE A 19 -4.05 0.22 0.17
N LEU A 20 -4.55 -0.35 -0.92
CA LEU A 20 -4.14 -1.67 -1.37
C LEU A 20 -3.24 -1.47 -2.60
N LEU A 21 -2.18 -2.23 -2.66
CA LEU A 21 -1.26 -2.19 -3.79
C LEU A 21 -1.01 -3.61 -4.29
N VAL A 22 -1.33 -3.84 -5.53
CA VAL A 22 -1.04 -5.12 -6.19
C VAL A 22 0.03 -4.87 -7.23
N LEU A 23 1.12 -5.58 -7.12
CA LEU A 23 2.26 -5.45 -8.04
C LEU A 23 2.37 -6.68 -8.92
N LEU A 24 2.61 -6.45 -10.21
CA LEU A 24 2.72 -7.53 -11.18
C LEU A 24 4.19 -7.79 -11.48
N GLY A 25 4.62 -9.02 -11.22
CA GLY A 25 5.97 -9.44 -11.56
C GLY A 25 7.07 -9.02 -10.60
N ALA A 26 6.72 -8.40 -9.46
CA ALA A 26 7.70 -8.01 -8.46
C ALA A 26 7.87 -9.13 -7.43
N ASN A 27 9.10 -9.27 -6.89
CA ASN A 27 9.28 -10.13 -5.73
C ASN A 27 8.89 -9.36 -4.46
N GLU A 28 8.86 -10.05 -3.33
CA GLU A 28 8.40 -9.45 -2.08
C GLU A 28 9.28 -8.27 -1.63
N ALA A 29 10.59 -8.38 -1.81
CA ALA A 29 11.50 -7.30 -1.43
C ALA A 29 11.28 -6.05 -2.28
N ALA A 30 11.10 -6.21 -3.58
CA ALA A 30 10.81 -5.10 -4.49
C ALA A 30 9.45 -4.49 -4.18
N ALA A 31 8.47 -5.32 -3.84
CA ALA A 31 7.14 -4.86 -3.48
C ALA A 31 7.18 -4.01 -2.21
N LEU A 32 7.92 -4.46 -1.20
CA LEU A 32 8.09 -3.70 0.04
C LEU A 32 8.76 -2.36 -0.22
N ASN A 33 9.84 -2.36 -0.99
CA ASN A 33 10.56 -1.13 -1.31
C ASN A 33 9.68 -0.13 -2.05
N ARG A 34 8.89 -0.61 -2.99
CA ARG A 34 7.96 0.24 -3.76
C ARG A 34 6.92 0.87 -2.85
N ALA A 35 6.32 0.07 -1.99
CA ALA A 35 5.27 0.53 -1.09
C ALA A 35 5.83 1.48 -0.02
N GLU A 36 7.03 1.19 0.51
CA GLU A 36 7.68 2.08 1.46
C GLU A 36 7.98 3.43 0.85
N ASP A 37 8.42 3.46 -0.41
CA ASP A 37 8.68 4.70 -1.12
C ASP A 37 7.40 5.56 -1.19
N ILE A 38 6.28 4.93 -1.51
CA ILE A 38 4.99 5.61 -1.56
C ILE A 38 4.60 6.14 -0.18
N ARG A 39 4.75 5.32 0.85
CA ARG A 39 4.40 5.71 2.21
C ARG A 39 5.22 6.92 2.67
N VAL A 40 6.52 6.86 2.48
CA VAL A 40 7.43 7.93 2.90
C VAL A 40 7.13 9.23 2.16
N LYS A 41 6.87 9.15 0.86
CA LYS A 41 6.55 10.35 0.06
C LYS A 41 5.22 10.96 0.48
N CYS A 42 4.23 10.14 0.81
CA CYS A 42 2.96 10.66 1.32
C CYS A 42 3.14 11.35 2.67
N ALA A 43 3.91 10.76 3.57
CA ALA A 43 4.13 11.33 4.90
C ALA A 43 4.90 12.66 4.85
N ALA A 44 5.67 12.87 3.79
CA ALA A 44 6.44 14.11 3.61
C ALA A 44 5.61 15.27 3.06
N ILE A 45 4.39 15.00 2.58
CA ILE A 45 3.53 16.06 2.04
C ILE A 45 2.97 16.87 3.19
N GLU A 46 3.15 18.19 3.12
CA GLU A 46 2.55 19.10 4.08
C GLU A 46 1.37 19.80 3.44
N ILE A 47 0.24 19.78 4.14
CA ILE A 47 -0.99 20.45 3.68
C ILE A 47 -1.30 21.55 4.69
N ILE A 48 -1.52 22.75 4.18
CA ILE A 48 -1.92 23.86 5.04
C ILE A 48 -3.44 23.92 5.11
N TYR A 49 -3.96 23.80 6.30
CA TYR A 49 -5.39 23.85 6.53
C TYR A 49 -5.68 24.74 7.74
N ASN A 50 -6.49 25.80 7.54
CA ASN A 50 -6.76 26.80 8.57
C ASN A 50 -5.47 27.37 9.18
N ASP A 51 -4.50 27.69 8.30
CA ASP A 51 -3.20 28.26 8.66
C ASP A 51 -2.32 27.32 9.48
N LYS A 52 -2.66 26.04 9.53
CA LYS A 52 -1.89 25.03 10.27
C LYS A 52 -1.36 23.96 9.32
N PRO A 53 -0.11 23.53 9.51
CA PRO A 53 0.41 22.43 8.69
C PRO A 53 -0.19 21.10 9.15
N LEU A 54 -0.59 20.29 8.19
CA LEU A 54 -1.08 18.93 8.42
C LEU A 54 -0.24 17.95 7.63
N HIS A 55 0.03 16.83 8.26
CA HIS A 55 0.70 15.70 7.61
C HIS A 55 -0.25 14.51 7.65
N ILE A 56 -0.29 13.78 6.54
CA ILE A 56 -1.15 12.61 6.42
C ILE A 56 -0.26 11.39 6.26
N THR A 57 -0.57 10.34 6.99
CA THR A 57 0.11 9.07 6.83
C THR A 57 -0.84 8.06 6.20
N ILE A 58 -0.28 7.03 5.59
CA ILE A 58 -1.07 5.98 4.99
C ILE A 58 -0.64 4.62 5.50
N SER A 59 -1.60 3.71 5.49
CA SER A 59 -1.38 2.30 5.81
C SER A 59 -1.58 1.51 4.53
N LEU A 60 -0.60 0.69 4.16
CA LEU A 60 -0.66 -0.08 2.92
C LEU A 60 -0.65 -1.57 3.18
N GLY A 61 -1.45 -2.27 2.38
CA GLY A 61 -1.35 -3.70 2.24
C GLY A 61 -0.93 -4.03 0.82
N VAL A 62 0.00 -4.95 0.67
CA VAL A 62 0.62 -5.25 -0.61
C VAL A 62 0.56 -6.74 -0.90
N ALA A 63 0.19 -7.08 -2.13
CA ALA A 63 0.31 -8.43 -2.66
C ALA A 63 0.95 -8.36 -4.04
N THR A 64 1.69 -9.36 -4.42
CA THR A 64 2.36 -9.40 -5.72
C THR A 64 2.01 -10.66 -6.50
N PHE A 65 1.80 -10.51 -7.78
CA PHE A 65 1.54 -11.61 -8.71
C PHE A 65 2.86 -12.07 -9.33
N PRO A 66 3.10 -13.36 -9.49
CA PRO A 66 2.22 -14.48 -9.13
C PRO A 66 2.48 -15.06 -7.73
N VAL A 67 3.41 -14.49 -6.98
CA VAL A 67 3.87 -15.03 -5.69
C VAL A 67 2.72 -15.19 -4.71
N HIS A 68 1.86 -14.19 -4.61
CA HIS A 68 0.80 -14.15 -3.62
C HIS A 68 -0.58 -14.53 -4.16
N GLY A 69 -0.67 -14.92 -5.41
CA GLY A 69 -1.93 -15.36 -5.99
C GLY A 69 -1.91 -15.33 -7.50
N LEU A 70 -2.81 -16.09 -8.11
CA LEU A 70 -2.85 -16.26 -9.56
C LEU A 70 -4.06 -15.56 -10.18
N ASN A 71 -4.92 -14.92 -9.41
CA ASN A 71 -6.05 -14.17 -9.94
C ASN A 71 -6.27 -12.90 -9.12
N GLU A 72 -6.99 -11.98 -9.72
CA GLU A 72 -7.23 -10.66 -9.15
C GLU A 72 -7.94 -10.71 -7.81
N GLU A 73 -9.00 -11.51 -7.72
CA GLU A 73 -9.78 -11.61 -6.49
C GLU A 73 -8.91 -12.06 -5.31
N LEU A 74 -8.09 -13.08 -5.52
CA LEU A 74 -7.20 -13.58 -4.49
C LEU A 74 -6.16 -12.56 -4.08
N LEU A 75 -5.58 -11.87 -5.06
CA LEU A 75 -4.58 -10.83 -4.80
C LEU A 75 -5.17 -9.67 -4.00
N LEU A 76 -6.36 -9.23 -4.36
CA LEU A 76 -7.03 -8.14 -3.63
C LEU A 76 -7.36 -8.55 -2.21
N ASN A 77 -7.85 -9.78 -2.02
CA ASN A 77 -8.16 -10.28 -0.68
C ASN A 77 -6.92 -10.34 0.19
N ARG A 78 -5.79 -10.75 -0.38
CA ARG A 78 -4.54 -10.85 0.36
C ARG A 78 -3.92 -9.49 0.65
N ALA A 79 -3.99 -8.56 -0.30
CA ALA A 79 -3.57 -7.19 -0.05
C ALA A 79 -4.42 -6.55 1.05
N ASP A 80 -5.73 -6.82 1.05
CA ASP A 80 -6.63 -6.33 2.08
C ASP A 80 -6.28 -6.88 3.46
N ALA A 81 -5.98 -8.17 3.54
CA ALA A 81 -5.57 -8.78 4.80
C ALA A 81 -4.27 -8.13 5.31
N ALA A 82 -3.32 -7.88 4.41
CA ALA A 82 -2.07 -7.21 4.77
C ALA A 82 -2.30 -5.78 5.23
N MET A 83 -3.21 -5.05 4.57
CA MET A 83 -3.56 -3.70 4.98
C MET A 83 -4.17 -3.69 6.38
N TYR A 84 -5.03 -4.65 6.66
CA TYR A 84 -5.60 -4.78 8.00
C TYR A 84 -4.52 -4.97 9.05
N MET A 85 -3.48 -5.74 8.73
CA MET A 85 -2.34 -5.91 9.63
C MET A 85 -1.61 -4.58 9.86
N SER A 86 -1.43 -3.78 8.81
CA SER A 86 -0.82 -2.46 8.94
C SER A 86 -1.62 -1.57 9.88
N LYS A 87 -2.94 -1.55 9.75
CA LYS A 87 -3.83 -0.78 10.62
C LYS A 87 -3.76 -1.26 12.06
N SER A 88 -3.83 -2.57 12.26
CA SER A 88 -3.85 -3.17 13.58
C SER A 88 -2.52 -2.99 14.31
N SER A 89 -1.43 -2.86 13.58
CA SER A 89 -0.09 -2.76 14.14
C SER A 89 0.36 -1.32 14.40
N GLY A 90 -0.52 -0.34 14.22
CA GLY A 90 -0.20 1.05 14.56
C GLY A 90 -0.31 2.03 13.41
N ARG A 91 -0.76 1.60 12.25
CA ARG A 91 -0.92 2.47 11.06
C ARG A 91 0.41 3.03 10.56
N ASN A 92 0.39 3.85 9.53
CA ASN A 92 1.57 4.48 8.96
C ASN A 92 2.67 3.44 8.69
N ARG A 93 2.34 2.41 7.95
CA ARG A 93 3.28 1.33 7.65
C ARG A 93 2.81 0.51 6.47
N VAL A 94 3.73 -0.30 5.97
CA VAL A 94 3.46 -1.24 4.88
C VAL A 94 3.51 -2.66 5.42
N THR A 95 2.57 -3.48 5.00
CA THR A 95 2.64 -4.91 5.21
C THR A 95 2.53 -5.58 3.85
N VAL A 96 3.52 -6.39 3.51
CA VAL A 96 3.46 -7.25 2.33
C VAL A 96 2.87 -8.58 2.80
N TRP A 97 1.83 -9.04 2.11
CA TRP A 97 1.18 -10.28 2.49
C TRP A 97 2.15 -11.46 2.43
N HIS A 98 2.03 -12.33 3.39
CA HIS A 98 2.75 -13.60 3.35
C HIS A 98 1.88 -14.66 4.01
N SER A 99 2.05 -15.90 3.62
CA SER A 99 1.26 -16.98 4.18
C SER A 99 1.68 -17.26 5.62
N GLN A 100 0.72 -17.70 6.38
CA GLN A 100 0.91 -17.99 7.81
C GLN A 100 1.11 -19.48 8.04
#